data_15e316eec3d2f232ab1e49edbfdc2944
#
_entry.id   15e316eec3d2f232ab1e49edbfdc2944
#
_cell.length_a   1.000
_cell.length_b   1.000
_cell.length_c   1.000
_cell.angle_alpha   90.00
_cell.angle_beta   90.00
_cell.angle_gamma   90.00
#
_symmetry.space_group_name_H-M   'P 1'
#
loop_
_entity.id
_entity.type
_entity.pdbx_description
1 polymer ?
#
loop_
_entity_poly.entity_id
_entity_poly.type
_entity_poly.pdbx_seq_one_letter_code
_entity_poly.pdbx_strand_id
1 'polypeptide(L)'
;MHHRFIIGLVALGLAISLTPNAPIHLEIQPKQVIPKVVEIPDLELDQLPVAWQKLAMCESSGRLNAVSGKRKQFQGLFQIEYPRTWVAHGGSSGKPPKDSTLLEQFWVALHIYVDRGSKPWPYCGKFLKEDYGK
;
A
#
# COMPACT_ATOMS: atom_id res chain seq x y z
N MET A 1 53.36 57.73 -4.23
CA MET A 1 52.09 57.85 -4.97
C MET A 1 51.09 56.85 -4.41
N HIS A 2 50.18 57.31 -3.54
CA HIS A 2 49.20 56.51 -2.86
C HIS A 2 47.83 56.71 -3.52
N HIS A 3 47.32 55.69 -4.21
CA HIS A 3 45.96 55.74 -4.71
C HIS A 3 45.05 54.99 -3.70
N ARG A 4 44.24 55.76 -2.99
CA ARG A 4 43.18 55.24 -2.12
C ARG A 4 41.95 55.05 -2.96
N PHE A 5 41.52 53.79 -3.19
CA PHE A 5 40.22 53.47 -3.69
C PHE A 5 39.18 53.50 -2.59
N ILE A 6 38.27 54.43 -2.69
CA ILE A 6 37.08 54.51 -1.82
C ILE A 6 36.00 53.67 -2.47
N ILE A 7 35.65 52.53 -1.84
CA ILE A 7 34.50 51.73 -2.27
C ILE A 7 33.27 52.32 -1.57
N GLY A 8 32.42 52.97 -2.37
CA GLY A 8 31.14 53.46 -1.90
C GLY A 8 30.14 52.30 -1.69
N LEU A 9 29.71 52.14 -0.44
CA LEU A 9 28.63 51.22 -0.10
C LEU A 9 27.30 51.86 -0.48
N VAL A 10 26.63 51.38 -1.54
CA VAL A 10 25.24 51.73 -1.87
C VAL A 10 24.33 50.84 -1.04
N ALA A 11 23.79 51.37 0.04
CA ALA A 11 22.74 50.73 0.80
C ALA A 11 21.42 50.86 0.04
N LEU A 12 20.96 49.76 -0.58
CA LEU A 12 19.62 49.71 -1.16
C LEU A 12 18.62 49.45 -0.01
N GLY A 13 18.01 50.50 0.49
CA GLY A 13 16.93 50.40 1.45
C GLY A 13 15.66 49.88 0.78
N LEU A 14 15.27 48.64 1.08
CA LEU A 14 13.95 48.15 0.78
C LEU A 14 12.94 48.80 1.73
N ALA A 15 12.20 49.80 1.21
CA ALA A 15 11.04 50.34 1.91
C ALA A 15 9.87 49.33 1.77
N ILE A 16 9.59 48.58 2.82
CA ILE A 16 8.36 47.73 2.92
C ILE A 16 7.21 48.71 3.27
N SER A 17 6.42 49.10 2.27
CA SER A 17 5.15 49.77 2.48
C SER A 17 4.12 48.82 3.03
N LEU A 18 3.91 48.83 4.35
CA LEU A 18 2.74 48.21 4.97
C LEU A 18 1.53 49.11 4.74
N THR A 19 0.72 48.82 3.74
CA THR A 19 -0.60 49.44 3.57
C THR A 19 -1.61 48.66 4.40
N PRO A 20 -2.13 49.19 5.52
CA PRO A 20 -3.21 48.55 6.26
C PRO A 20 -4.50 48.85 5.50
N ASN A 21 -5.10 47.84 4.89
CA ASN A 21 -6.41 47.80 4.21
C ASN A 21 -6.38 47.42 2.73
N ALA A 22 -5.49 46.51 2.32
CA ALA A 22 -5.75 45.81 1.06
C ALA A 22 -6.92 44.82 1.31
N PRO A 23 -8.04 44.90 0.55
CA PRO A 23 -9.11 43.88 0.69
C PRO A 23 -8.51 42.54 0.31
N ILE A 24 -8.69 41.54 1.20
CA ILE A 24 -8.32 40.15 0.91
C ILE A 24 -9.23 39.73 -0.24
N HIS A 25 -8.71 39.79 -1.46
CA HIS A 25 -9.35 39.19 -2.62
C HIS A 25 -9.20 37.68 -2.47
N LEU A 26 -10.24 37.01 -1.92
CA LEU A 26 -10.33 35.57 -1.96
C LEU A 26 -10.55 35.21 -3.45
N GLU A 27 -9.45 34.94 -4.14
CA GLU A 27 -9.50 34.36 -5.46
C GLU A 27 -9.97 32.94 -5.29
N ILE A 28 -11.25 32.70 -5.58
CA ILE A 28 -11.84 31.36 -5.62
C ILE A 28 -11.14 30.64 -6.76
N GLN A 29 -10.15 29.82 -6.41
CA GLN A 29 -9.49 28.97 -7.38
C GLN A 29 -10.54 28.09 -8.08
N PRO A 30 -10.47 27.93 -9.39
CA PRO A 30 -11.39 27.08 -10.12
C PRO A 30 -11.33 25.68 -9.51
N LYS A 31 -12.52 25.15 -9.18
CA LYS A 31 -12.74 23.80 -8.66
C LYS A 31 -11.80 22.82 -9.37
N GLN A 32 -10.80 22.35 -8.66
CA GLN A 32 -9.92 21.31 -9.19
C GLN A 32 -10.81 20.13 -9.56
N VAL A 33 -10.82 19.80 -10.84
CA VAL A 33 -11.47 18.58 -11.33
C VAL A 33 -10.64 17.45 -10.74
N ILE A 34 -11.19 16.82 -9.68
CA ILE A 34 -10.61 15.61 -9.10
C ILE A 34 -10.60 14.61 -10.26
N PRO A 35 -9.43 14.09 -10.67
CA PRO A 35 -9.40 13.10 -11.72
C PRO A 35 -10.28 11.94 -11.28
N LYS A 36 -11.16 11.48 -12.18
CA LYS A 36 -12.00 10.30 -11.96
C LYS A 36 -11.11 9.20 -11.40
N VAL A 37 -11.43 8.72 -10.19
CA VAL A 37 -10.74 7.60 -9.58
C VAL A 37 -10.75 6.47 -10.63
N VAL A 38 -9.60 6.07 -11.09
CA VAL A 38 -9.45 4.90 -11.96
C VAL A 38 -9.77 3.72 -11.07
N GLU A 39 -10.95 3.14 -11.24
CA GLU A 39 -11.29 1.86 -10.61
C GLU A 39 -10.33 0.82 -11.19
N ILE A 40 -9.40 0.36 -10.35
CA ILE A 40 -8.55 -0.80 -10.70
C ILE A 40 -9.49 -1.99 -10.65
N PRO A 41 -9.69 -2.72 -11.76
CA PRO A 41 -10.55 -3.90 -11.75
C PRO A 41 -10.03 -4.90 -10.72
N ASP A 42 -10.96 -5.57 -10.02
CA ASP A 42 -10.60 -6.62 -9.07
C ASP A 42 -9.79 -7.70 -9.80
N LEU A 43 -8.72 -8.13 -9.16
CA LEU A 43 -7.88 -9.22 -9.65
C LEU A 43 -8.67 -10.54 -9.57
N GLU A 44 -8.64 -11.33 -10.64
CA GLU A 44 -9.26 -12.66 -10.69
C GLU A 44 -8.25 -13.76 -10.36
N LEU A 45 -8.72 -14.89 -9.86
CA LEU A 45 -7.85 -15.99 -9.41
C LEU A 45 -6.95 -16.53 -10.53
N ASP A 46 -7.47 -16.62 -11.75
CA ASP A 46 -6.74 -17.12 -12.92
C ASP A 46 -5.65 -16.15 -13.45
N GLN A 47 -5.67 -14.91 -12.96
CA GLN A 47 -4.65 -13.91 -13.25
C GLN A 47 -3.43 -13.99 -12.30
N LEU A 48 -3.53 -14.78 -11.21
CA LEU A 48 -2.39 -15.03 -10.34
C LEU A 48 -1.36 -15.96 -11.04
N PRO A 49 -0.09 -15.90 -10.63
CA PRO A 49 0.88 -16.93 -11.02
C PRO A 49 0.40 -18.33 -10.65
N VAL A 50 0.67 -19.33 -11.48
CA VAL A 50 0.11 -20.70 -11.35
C VAL A 50 0.36 -21.32 -9.98
N ALA A 51 1.54 -21.12 -9.39
CA ALA A 51 1.85 -21.62 -8.05
C ALA A 51 0.91 -21.07 -6.98
N TRP A 52 0.54 -19.80 -7.09
CA TRP A 52 -0.39 -19.12 -6.18
C TRP A 52 -1.84 -19.55 -6.40
N GLN A 53 -2.24 -19.83 -7.64
CA GLN A 53 -3.53 -20.44 -7.93
C GLN A 53 -3.64 -21.83 -7.26
N LYS A 54 -2.60 -22.67 -7.42
CA LYS A 54 -2.56 -24.00 -6.80
C LYS A 54 -2.58 -23.92 -5.27
N LEU A 55 -1.85 -22.97 -4.67
CA LEU A 55 -1.89 -22.71 -3.24
C LEU A 55 -3.31 -22.33 -2.78
N ALA A 56 -3.96 -21.40 -3.46
CA ALA A 56 -5.30 -20.94 -3.14
C ALA A 56 -6.33 -22.08 -3.24
N MET A 57 -6.26 -22.88 -4.29
CA MET A 57 -7.13 -24.04 -4.46
C MET A 57 -6.93 -25.08 -3.35
N CYS A 58 -5.69 -25.29 -2.94
CA CYS A 58 -5.34 -26.22 -1.87
C CYS A 58 -5.81 -25.73 -0.49
N GLU A 59 -5.63 -24.43 -0.17
CA GLU A 59 -5.94 -23.86 1.14
C GLU A 59 -7.44 -23.57 1.36
N SER A 60 -8.13 -23.12 0.34
CA SER A 60 -9.51 -22.62 0.48
C SER A 60 -10.48 -23.13 -0.59
N SER A 61 -10.03 -23.99 -1.50
CA SER A 61 -10.77 -24.32 -2.73
C SER A 61 -11.12 -23.08 -3.57
N GLY A 62 -10.23 -22.07 -3.58
CA GLY A 62 -10.41 -20.84 -4.30
C GLY A 62 -11.41 -19.84 -3.69
N ARG A 63 -11.81 -20.02 -2.44
CA ARG A 63 -12.82 -19.17 -1.79
C ARG A 63 -12.19 -18.00 -1.04
N LEU A 64 -12.49 -16.78 -1.49
CA LEU A 64 -12.01 -15.54 -0.86
C LEU A 64 -12.43 -15.39 0.60
N ASN A 65 -13.63 -15.87 0.96
CA ASN A 65 -14.22 -15.72 2.28
C ASN A 65 -14.11 -16.98 3.16
N ALA A 66 -13.25 -17.91 2.81
CA ALA A 66 -13.05 -19.13 3.59
C ALA A 66 -12.60 -18.83 5.02
N VAL A 67 -13.08 -19.62 5.97
CA VAL A 67 -12.71 -19.51 7.38
C VAL A 67 -12.48 -20.90 7.95
N SER A 68 -11.36 -21.11 8.66
CA SER A 68 -11.05 -22.36 9.33
C SER A 68 -10.32 -22.17 10.66
N GLY A 69 -10.00 -23.29 11.30
CA GLY A 69 -9.40 -23.30 12.63
C GLY A 69 -10.43 -23.21 13.76
N LYS A 70 -10.08 -23.72 14.94
CA LYS A 70 -10.98 -23.77 16.11
C LYS A 70 -11.51 -22.39 16.53
N ARG A 71 -10.72 -21.33 16.33
CA ARG A 71 -11.07 -19.93 16.66
C ARG A 71 -11.41 -19.12 15.42
N LYS A 72 -11.64 -19.77 14.28
CA LYS A 72 -11.84 -19.10 12.99
C LYS A 72 -10.70 -18.15 12.63
N GLN A 73 -9.49 -18.47 13.08
CA GLN A 73 -8.33 -17.59 12.93
C GLN A 73 -7.70 -17.63 11.55
N PHE A 74 -7.88 -18.70 10.78
CA PHE A 74 -7.37 -18.79 9.40
C PHE A 74 -8.45 -18.35 8.43
N GLN A 75 -8.15 -17.34 7.62
CA GLN A 75 -9.16 -16.69 6.82
C GLN A 75 -8.69 -16.37 5.41
N GLY A 76 -9.66 -16.32 4.50
CA GLY A 76 -9.48 -15.89 3.13
C GLY A 76 -8.90 -16.97 2.21
N LEU A 77 -8.54 -16.53 1.01
CA LEU A 77 -8.08 -17.37 -0.10
C LEU A 77 -6.84 -18.20 0.27
N PHE A 78 -5.91 -17.61 1.03
CA PHE A 78 -4.64 -18.21 1.42
C PHE A 78 -4.61 -18.65 2.89
N GLN A 79 -5.74 -18.67 3.58
CA GLN A 79 -5.89 -19.08 4.98
C GLN A 79 -4.89 -18.42 5.92
N ILE A 80 -4.78 -17.07 5.81
CA ILE A 80 -3.86 -16.27 6.62
C ILE A 80 -4.42 -16.09 8.03
N GLU A 81 -3.57 -16.27 9.05
CA GLU A 81 -3.94 -16.05 10.45
C GLU A 81 -4.30 -14.59 10.70
N TYR A 82 -5.51 -14.35 11.21
CA TYR A 82 -6.00 -13.05 11.63
C TYR A 82 -6.16 -12.98 13.16
N PRO A 83 -5.84 -11.85 13.80
CA PRO A 83 -5.33 -10.61 13.21
C PRO A 83 -3.80 -10.55 13.07
N ARG A 84 -3.06 -11.35 13.84
CA ARG A 84 -1.61 -11.18 14.07
C ARG A 84 -0.78 -11.25 12.79
N THR A 85 -0.85 -12.36 12.06
CA THR A 85 -0.03 -12.53 10.84
C THR A 85 -0.48 -11.58 9.74
N TRP A 86 -1.79 -11.42 9.57
CA TRP A 86 -2.38 -10.50 8.59
C TRP A 86 -1.88 -9.07 8.78
N VAL A 87 -2.04 -8.51 9.99
CA VAL A 87 -1.67 -7.12 10.29
C VAL A 87 -0.15 -6.92 10.22
N ALA A 88 0.64 -7.90 10.71
CA ALA A 88 2.09 -7.81 10.67
C ALA A 88 2.67 -7.76 9.24
N HIS A 89 1.92 -8.20 8.23
CA HIS A 89 2.36 -8.22 6.83
C HIS A 89 1.57 -7.24 5.95
N GLY A 90 0.98 -6.20 6.54
CA GLY A 90 0.38 -5.07 5.82
C GLY A 90 -1.12 -5.16 5.59
N GLY A 91 -1.79 -6.16 6.14
CA GLY A 91 -3.25 -6.23 6.15
C GLY A 91 -3.87 -5.25 7.15
N SER A 92 -5.08 -4.77 6.85
CA SER A 92 -5.80 -3.85 7.74
C SER A 92 -6.28 -4.54 9.02
N SER A 93 -6.08 -3.91 10.17
CA SER A 93 -6.58 -4.39 11.47
C SER A 93 -8.11 -4.41 11.58
N GLY A 94 -8.78 -3.52 10.82
CA GLY A 94 -10.26 -3.42 10.81
C GLY A 94 -10.94 -4.24 9.71
N LYS A 95 -10.18 -4.88 8.81
CA LYS A 95 -10.70 -5.64 7.68
C LYS A 95 -9.98 -6.98 7.57
N PRO A 96 -10.60 -8.07 8.05
CA PRO A 96 -9.97 -9.38 8.03
C PRO A 96 -9.83 -9.95 6.60
N PRO A 97 -8.95 -10.95 6.38
CA PRO A 97 -8.74 -11.55 5.06
C PRO A 97 -10.03 -11.94 4.35
N LYS A 98 -10.96 -12.59 5.05
CA LYS A 98 -12.24 -13.07 4.48
C LYS A 98 -13.14 -11.97 3.91
N ASP A 99 -12.93 -10.72 4.31
CA ASP A 99 -13.69 -9.53 3.88
C ASP A 99 -12.86 -8.62 2.95
N SER A 100 -11.65 -9.05 2.61
CA SER A 100 -10.71 -8.32 1.75
C SER A 100 -10.77 -8.80 0.30
N THR A 101 -10.39 -7.93 -0.64
CA THR A 101 -10.32 -8.29 -2.07
C THR A 101 -9.22 -9.33 -2.33
N LEU A 102 -9.27 -9.99 -3.49
CA LEU A 102 -8.22 -10.92 -3.90
C LEU A 102 -6.86 -10.23 -3.94
N LEU A 103 -6.81 -9.02 -4.47
CA LEU A 103 -5.57 -8.23 -4.55
C LEU A 103 -4.98 -7.95 -3.16
N GLU A 104 -5.80 -7.52 -2.19
CA GLU A 104 -5.35 -7.29 -0.82
C GLU A 104 -4.82 -8.58 -0.17
N GLN A 105 -5.54 -9.69 -0.33
CA GLN A 105 -5.12 -10.98 0.21
C GLN A 105 -3.83 -11.48 -0.45
N PHE A 106 -3.70 -11.35 -1.75
CA PHE A 106 -2.50 -11.73 -2.48
C PHE A 106 -1.29 -10.88 -2.10
N TRP A 107 -1.49 -9.57 -1.96
CA TRP A 107 -0.44 -8.65 -1.50
C TRP A 107 0.14 -9.05 -0.14
N VAL A 108 -0.73 -9.31 0.84
CA VAL A 108 -0.29 -9.76 2.17
C VAL A 108 0.38 -11.14 2.10
N ALA A 109 -0.16 -12.07 1.31
CA ALA A 109 0.44 -13.39 1.12
C ALA A 109 1.85 -13.32 0.51
N LEU A 110 2.08 -12.40 -0.45
CA LEU A 110 3.42 -12.14 -1.00
C LEU A 110 4.39 -11.64 0.07
N HIS A 111 3.98 -10.71 0.93
CA HIS A 111 4.83 -10.23 2.03
C HIS A 111 5.17 -11.33 3.02
N ILE A 112 4.21 -12.19 3.36
CA ILE A 112 4.45 -13.37 4.19
C ILE A 112 5.47 -14.31 3.52
N TYR A 113 5.34 -14.52 2.20
CA TYR A 113 6.25 -15.37 1.46
C TYR A 113 7.67 -14.79 1.39
N VAL A 114 7.81 -13.48 1.20
CA VAL A 114 9.11 -12.80 1.22
C VAL A 114 9.79 -12.99 2.58
N ASP A 115 9.05 -12.88 3.68
CA ASP A 115 9.56 -12.98 5.05
C ASP A 115 9.85 -14.43 5.47
N ARG A 116 8.98 -15.39 5.13
CA ARG A 116 9.01 -16.75 5.70
C ARG A 116 9.09 -17.86 4.66
N GLY A 117 9.07 -17.55 3.38
CA GLY A 117 8.97 -18.53 2.31
C GLY A 117 7.65 -19.31 2.37
N SER A 118 7.68 -20.58 2.02
CA SER A 118 6.52 -21.48 2.00
C SER A 118 6.11 -22.03 3.37
N LYS A 119 6.89 -21.80 4.43
CA LYS A 119 6.68 -22.35 5.78
C LYS A 119 5.30 -22.09 6.40
N PRO A 120 4.67 -20.91 6.19
CA PRO A 120 3.33 -20.65 6.71
C PRO A 120 2.25 -21.57 6.15
N TRP A 121 2.51 -22.23 5.04
CA TRP A 121 1.62 -23.17 4.37
C TRP A 121 2.22 -24.58 4.34
N PRO A 122 2.19 -25.30 5.47
CA PRO A 122 2.97 -26.54 5.65
C PRO A 122 2.63 -27.66 4.65
N TYR A 123 1.39 -27.72 4.15
CA TYR A 123 0.97 -28.69 3.14
C TYR A 123 0.92 -28.11 1.74
N CYS A 124 0.25 -26.98 1.59
CA CYS A 124 0.00 -26.38 0.28
C CYS A 124 1.19 -25.55 -0.22
N GLY A 125 2.09 -25.12 0.66
CA GLY A 125 3.30 -24.35 0.31
C GLY A 125 4.27 -25.07 -0.62
N LYS A 126 4.10 -26.39 -0.81
CA LYS A 126 4.88 -27.18 -1.78
C LYS A 126 4.83 -26.57 -3.19
N PHE A 127 3.69 -26.02 -3.59
CA PHE A 127 3.54 -25.40 -4.92
C PHE A 127 4.43 -24.15 -5.08
N LEU A 128 4.58 -23.35 -4.01
CA LEU A 128 5.48 -22.21 -4.02
C LEU A 128 6.94 -22.64 -3.99
N LYS A 129 7.25 -23.70 -3.23
CA LYS A 129 8.60 -24.24 -3.15
C LYS A 129 9.07 -24.84 -4.48
N GLU A 130 8.19 -25.53 -5.19
CA GLU A 130 8.48 -26.09 -6.52
C GLU A 130 8.82 -25.00 -7.54
N ASP A 131 8.08 -23.89 -7.56
CA ASP A 131 8.24 -22.83 -8.53
C ASP A 131 9.32 -21.80 -8.16
N TYR A 132 9.50 -21.50 -6.86
CA TYR A 132 10.37 -20.41 -6.39
C TYR A 132 11.51 -20.84 -5.46
N GLY A 133 11.55 -22.09 -5.02
CA GLY A 133 12.66 -22.67 -4.25
C GLY A 133 12.76 -22.23 -2.77
N LYS A 134 11.74 -21.63 -2.19
CA LYS A 134 11.72 -21.14 -0.80
C LYS A 134 10.64 -21.77 0.06
#